data_a70035d756f32bbb65d69dd201c95bba
#
_entry.id   a70035d756f32bbb65d69dd201c95bba
#
_cell.length_a   1.000
_cell.length_b   1.000
_cell.length_c   1.000
_cell.angle_alpha   90.00
_cell.angle_beta   90.00
_cell.angle_gamma   90.00
#
_symmetry.space_group_name_H-M   'P 1'
#
loop_
_entity.id
_entity.type
_entity.pdbx_description
1 polymer ?
#
loop_
_entity_poly.entity_id
_entity_poly.type
_entity_poly.pdbx_seq_one_letter_code
_entity_poly.pdbx_strand_id
1 'polypeptide(L)'
;MTATAAPTATVFNQSYQYRVPDSGGNVPVTLRKLAIIGGGTAGWMAAMMLAHKLGPRGVEVSVLESPAVPIIGVGEGSTPWLRGFFDMLGIEESEWMPECNATYKCGITFDKWSTRPGFESYFHPFASMLDNLTLTQFTHNAQARMNGLDVEARPDRFFIASYLAKNRMAPKPNRNFPFDVWYGYHFDAVLLGQYLHRKAVERGVKYVSCHVTQANLKENGDIRSVATKELGDIEADFFVDCTGFAGILIQKALNTPFVSFADNLFNDSAVAMPTPMTDRISSQTISTAMKHGWCWEIPLTNRYGNGYVYSSQFCSADEAERELRGKLGMLDSPVEARHLKMRVGRVVKHWNRNCLAVGLSQGFIEPLEATALLFIQRTVQQWLDIVEQGDMGEKAKEKFNAKVNEHFEGTRDYIVTHYKTNTRKDTEYWRANAENTKISEALLELYALWMSGKSIAPAVGTQKLGKGYPIFSWYSIFAGMGIFPEPSRLRAPDGDERFKMAEIDNLLTRSLMNFRDQREVLESIPPKVKEESLQIYFW
;
A
#
# COMPACT_ATOMS: atom_id res chain seq x y z
N MET A 1 -12.76 -46.77 4.58
CA MET A 1 -12.31 -45.51 5.17
C MET A 1 -11.63 -44.75 4.03
N THR A 2 -12.42 -43.95 3.36
CA THR A 2 -12.02 -43.17 2.16
C THR A 2 -11.29 -41.92 2.62
N ALA A 3 -10.00 -41.84 2.31
CA ALA A 3 -9.19 -40.65 2.51
C ALA A 3 -9.68 -39.57 1.54
N THR A 4 -10.31 -38.54 2.07
CA THR A 4 -10.59 -37.31 1.35
C THR A 4 -9.29 -36.58 1.10
N ALA A 5 -8.87 -36.53 -0.16
CA ALA A 5 -7.73 -35.76 -0.64
C ALA A 5 -7.92 -34.29 -0.25
N ALA A 6 -6.92 -33.72 0.40
CA ALA A 6 -6.82 -32.27 0.65
C ALA A 6 -6.83 -31.52 -0.69
N PRO A 7 -7.45 -30.34 -0.78
CA PRO A 7 -7.35 -29.52 -1.98
C PRO A 7 -5.93 -28.95 -2.09
N THR A 8 -5.09 -29.67 -2.82
CA THR A 8 -3.77 -29.20 -3.27
C THR A 8 -3.94 -28.21 -4.41
N ALA A 9 -3.18 -27.13 -4.34
CA ALA A 9 -2.80 -26.22 -5.43
C ALA A 9 -3.88 -25.28 -5.98
N THR A 10 -4.27 -24.26 -5.19
CA THR A 10 -4.77 -23.00 -5.83
C THR A 10 -4.58 -21.77 -4.93
N VAL A 11 -3.58 -21.75 -4.05
CA VAL A 11 -3.37 -20.63 -3.11
C VAL A 11 -2.66 -19.44 -3.77
N PHE A 12 -1.99 -19.63 -4.91
CA PHE A 12 -1.19 -18.59 -5.59
C PHE A 12 -1.59 -18.30 -7.05
N ASN A 13 -2.75 -18.72 -7.51
CA ASN A 13 -3.19 -18.38 -8.88
C ASN A 13 -3.86 -17.00 -8.99
N GLN A 14 -3.77 -16.15 -7.98
CA GLN A 14 -3.80 -14.71 -8.18
C GLN A 14 -2.34 -14.25 -8.34
N SER A 15 -1.77 -14.58 -9.50
CA SER A 15 -0.51 -14.02 -9.94
C SER A 15 -0.61 -12.50 -9.84
N TYR A 16 0.27 -11.87 -9.05
CA TYR A 16 0.56 -10.44 -9.14
C TYR A 16 1.25 -10.10 -10.49
N GLN A 17 1.20 -11.01 -11.45
CA GLN A 17 1.58 -10.73 -12.81
C GLN A 17 0.55 -9.76 -13.38
N TYR A 18 1.02 -8.57 -13.66
CA TYR A 18 0.38 -7.67 -14.61
C TYR A 18 0.28 -8.44 -15.93
N ARG A 19 -0.78 -9.23 -16.11
CA ARG A 19 -1.17 -9.64 -17.44
C ARG A 19 -1.71 -8.38 -18.09
N VAL A 20 -0.86 -7.75 -18.89
CA VAL A 20 -1.30 -6.83 -19.91
C VAL A 20 -2.04 -7.71 -20.93
N PRO A 21 -3.37 -7.70 -20.99
CA PRO A 21 -4.03 -8.24 -22.16
C PRO A 21 -3.63 -7.31 -23.32
N ASP A 22 -2.93 -7.84 -24.27
CA ASP A 22 -2.72 -7.19 -25.56
C ASP A 22 -4.02 -7.33 -26.36
N SER A 23 -5.09 -6.75 -25.81
CA SER A 23 -6.38 -6.66 -26.50
C SER A 23 -6.33 -5.38 -27.31
N GLY A 24 -6.27 -5.50 -28.62
CA GLY A 24 -6.51 -4.41 -29.57
C GLY A 24 -7.94 -3.84 -29.46
N GLY A 25 -8.37 -3.55 -28.21
CA GLY A 25 -9.68 -3.00 -27.89
C GLY A 25 -9.85 -1.60 -28.49
N ASN A 26 -11.04 -1.32 -29.01
CA ASN A 26 -11.38 -0.01 -29.54
C ASN A 26 -11.65 0.95 -28.38
N VAL A 27 -10.79 1.96 -28.22
CA VAL A 27 -11.11 3.13 -27.37
C VAL A 27 -12.37 3.80 -27.98
N PRO A 28 -13.35 4.21 -27.16
CA PRO A 28 -14.50 4.94 -27.67
C PRO A 28 -14.06 6.11 -28.55
N VAL A 29 -14.62 6.22 -29.74
CA VAL A 29 -14.28 7.26 -30.75
C VAL A 29 -14.41 8.69 -30.18
N THR A 30 -15.15 8.84 -29.07
CA THR A 30 -15.40 10.11 -28.38
C THR A 30 -14.29 10.53 -27.40
N LEU A 31 -13.39 9.63 -26.99
CA LEU A 31 -12.31 9.97 -26.05
C LEU A 31 -11.05 10.38 -26.82
N ARG A 32 -10.82 11.67 -26.94
CA ARG A 32 -9.65 12.25 -27.60
C ARG A 32 -8.76 13.05 -26.66
N LYS A 33 -9.35 13.72 -25.66
CA LYS A 33 -8.63 14.56 -24.70
C LYS A 33 -8.97 14.13 -23.28
N LEU A 34 -7.96 13.82 -22.50
CA LEU A 34 -8.05 13.47 -21.09
C LEU A 34 -7.23 14.47 -20.27
N ALA A 35 -7.88 15.13 -19.30
CA ALA A 35 -7.24 16.08 -18.41
C ALA A 35 -7.17 15.56 -16.97
N ILE A 36 -5.95 15.49 -16.43
CA ILE A 36 -5.69 15.12 -15.03
C ILE A 36 -5.48 16.40 -14.25
N ILE A 37 -6.26 16.61 -13.19
CA ILE A 37 -6.20 17.81 -12.38
C ILE A 37 -5.47 17.49 -11.07
N GLY A 38 -4.26 18.02 -10.94
CA GLY A 38 -3.35 17.79 -9.82
C GLY A 38 -2.11 16.97 -10.19
N GLY A 39 -0.93 17.54 -9.98
CA GLY A 39 0.39 17.01 -10.32
C GLY A 39 1.15 16.37 -9.14
N GLY A 40 0.44 15.89 -8.11
CA GLY A 40 1.05 15.05 -7.08
C GLY A 40 1.38 13.64 -7.59
N THR A 41 1.98 12.80 -6.73
CA THR A 41 2.33 11.40 -7.08
C THR A 41 1.16 10.65 -7.73
N ALA A 42 -0.06 10.83 -7.23
CA ALA A 42 -1.25 10.18 -7.80
C ALA A 42 -1.55 10.63 -9.24
N GLY A 43 -1.43 11.92 -9.52
CA GLY A 43 -1.66 12.48 -10.86
C GLY A 43 -0.62 12.00 -11.86
N TRP A 44 0.65 12.01 -11.48
CA TRP A 44 1.72 11.55 -12.36
C TRP A 44 1.73 10.03 -12.57
N MET A 45 1.38 9.22 -11.54
CA MET A 45 1.17 7.79 -11.74
C MET A 45 0.00 7.51 -12.69
N ALA A 46 -1.13 8.20 -12.51
CA ALA A 46 -2.27 8.08 -13.42
C ALA A 46 -1.90 8.50 -14.85
N ALA A 47 -1.17 9.63 -15.00
CA ALA A 47 -0.70 10.13 -16.30
C ALA A 47 0.17 9.10 -17.03
N MET A 48 1.13 8.50 -16.33
CA MET A 48 2.01 7.47 -16.90
C MET A 48 1.23 6.26 -17.39
N MET A 49 0.28 5.74 -16.59
CA MET A 49 -0.55 4.58 -16.96
C MET A 49 -1.46 4.91 -18.15
N LEU A 50 -2.15 6.05 -18.09
CA LEU A 50 -3.10 6.48 -19.11
C LEU A 50 -2.41 6.78 -20.44
N ALA A 51 -1.28 7.52 -20.42
CA ALA A 51 -0.52 7.81 -21.61
C ALA A 51 0.09 6.54 -22.23
N HIS A 52 0.60 5.62 -21.39
CA HIS A 52 1.15 4.35 -21.89
C HIS A 52 0.10 3.53 -22.64
N LYS A 53 -1.14 3.47 -22.15
CA LYS A 53 -2.21 2.67 -22.72
C LYS A 53 -3.02 3.37 -23.82
N LEU A 54 -3.35 4.64 -23.62
CA LEU A 54 -4.26 5.38 -24.49
C LEU A 54 -3.52 6.28 -25.50
N GLY A 55 -2.29 6.72 -25.22
CA GLY A 55 -1.49 7.53 -26.12
C GLY A 55 -1.28 6.90 -27.50
N PRO A 56 -0.88 5.63 -27.61
CA PRO A 56 -0.76 4.94 -28.90
C PRO A 56 -2.08 4.85 -29.69
N ARG A 57 -3.22 5.05 -29.03
CA ARG A 57 -4.57 5.07 -29.64
C ARG A 57 -5.07 6.48 -29.98
N GLY A 58 -4.19 7.48 -29.88
CA GLY A 58 -4.48 8.86 -30.26
C GLY A 58 -5.17 9.70 -29.18
N VAL A 59 -5.20 9.25 -27.93
CA VAL A 59 -5.73 10.04 -26.81
C VAL A 59 -4.64 10.98 -26.29
N GLU A 60 -4.92 12.26 -26.31
CA GLU A 60 -4.07 13.28 -25.69
C GLU A 60 -4.28 13.29 -24.18
N VAL A 61 -3.21 13.10 -23.41
CA VAL A 61 -3.22 13.17 -21.95
C VAL A 61 -2.53 14.44 -21.49
N SER A 62 -3.19 15.23 -20.66
CA SER A 62 -2.63 16.45 -20.05
C SER A 62 -2.71 16.39 -18.52
N VAL A 63 -1.72 16.98 -17.85
CA VAL A 63 -1.71 17.18 -16.40
C VAL A 63 -1.71 18.68 -16.12
N LEU A 64 -2.72 19.13 -15.39
CA LEU A 64 -2.86 20.49 -14.90
C LEU A 64 -2.39 20.55 -13.45
N GLU A 65 -1.30 21.24 -13.19
CA GLU A 65 -0.68 21.31 -11.86
C GLU A 65 -0.52 22.75 -11.40
N SER A 66 -0.89 23.02 -10.14
CA SER A 66 -0.66 24.31 -9.52
C SER A 66 0.75 24.37 -8.90
N PRO A 67 1.60 25.30 -9.32
CA PRO A 67 2.93 25.47 -8.71
C PRO A 67 2.86 25.96 -7.25
N ALA A 68 1.70 26.45 -6.81
CA ALA A 68 1.50 26.95 -5.44
C ALA A 68 1.09 25.87 -4.42
N VAL A 69 0.76 24.66 -4.88
CA VAL A 69 0.34 23.55 -3.99
C VAL A 69 1.51 22.60 -3.79
N PRO A 70 2.12 22.54 -2.59
CA PRO A 70 3.25 21.66 -2.35
C PRO A 70 2.81 20.19 -2.35
N ILE A 71 3.66 19.31 -2.84
CA ILE A 71 3.48 17.86 -2.71
C ILE A 71 3.60 17.48 -1.24
N ILE A 72 2.64 16.71 -0.74
CA ILE A 72 2.73 16.12 0.59
C ILE A 72 3.76 14.98 0.50
N GLY A 73 5.00 15.27 0.87
CA GLY A 73 6.10 14.31 0.79
C GLY A 73 6.67 13.98 2.16
N VAL A 74 6.66 12.70 2.47
CA VAL A 74 7.41 12.06 3.54
C VAL A 74 8.09 10.83 2.92
N GLY A 75 8.96 10.12 3.63
CA GLY A 75 9.37 8.80 3.18
C GLY A 75 8.14 7.89 3.16
N GLU A 76 7.90 7.24 2.05
CA GLU A 76 6.75 6.32 1.87
C GLU A 76 7.21 4.90 1.60
N GLY A 77 6.36 3.94 1.93
CA GLY A 77 6.52 2.55 1.56
C GLY A 77 5.49 2.13 0.52
N SER A 78 5.81 1.11 -0.26
CA SER A 78 4.87 0.48 -1.18
C SER A 78 4.60 -0.98 -0.84
N THR A 79 3.59 -1.53 -1.48
CA THR A 79 3.39 -2.96 -1.67
C THR A 79 4.19 -3.44 -2.89
N PRO A 80 4.34 -4.76 -3.13
CA PRO A 80 5.01 -5.29 -4.33
C PRO A 80 4.39 -4.86 -5.67
N TRP A 81 3.18 -4.36 -5.68
CA TRP A 81 2.51 -3.86 -6.88
C TRP A 81 3.23 -2.69 -7.56
N LEU A 82 3.99 -1.89 -6.83
CA LEU A 82 4.77 -0.80 -7.41
C LEU A 82 5.85 -1.32 -8.37
N ARG A 83 6.43 -2.51 -8.11
CA ARG A 83 7.32 -3.18 -9.06
C ARG A 83 6.60 -3.42 -10.39
N GLY A 84 5.39 -4.01 -10.36
CA GLY A 84 4.59 -4.22 -11.56
C GLY A 84 4.22 -2.95 -12.32
N PHE A 85 4.08 -1.80 -11.64
CA PHE A 85 3.90 -0.51 -12.29
C PHE A 85 5.12 -0.10 -13.13
N PHE A 86 6.32 -0.22 -12.58
CA PHE A 86 7.54 0.09 -13.30
C PHE A 86 7.83 -0.91 -14.41
N ASP A 87 7.62 -2.21 -14.15
CA ASP A 87 7.77 -3.28 -15.16
C ASP A 87 6.85 -3.04 -16.37
N MET A 88 5.58 -2.68 -16.15
CA MET A 88 4.63 -2.33 -17.21
C MET A 88 5.11 -1.16 -18.06
N LEU A 89 5.79 -0.19 -17.45
CA LEU A 89 6.29 1.00 -18.13
C LEU A 89 7.69 0.79 -18.75
N GLY A 90 8.31 -0.37 -18.54
CA GLY A 90 9.68 -0.64 -18.99
C GLY A 90 10.71 0.25 -18.31
N ILE A 91 10.51 0.56 -17.03
CA ILE A 91 11.42 1.39 -16.22
C ILE A 91 12.17 0.50 -15.25
N GLU A 92 13.49 0.44 -15.40
CA GLU A 92 14.36 -0.39 -14.58
C GLU A 92 14.62 0.23 -13.18
N GLU A 93 14.84 -0.62 -12.18
CA GLU A 93 15.20 -0.18 -10.81
C GLU A 93 16.44 0.72 -10.79
N SER A 94 17.42 0.39 -11.63
CA SER A 94 18.66 1.17 -11.79
C SER A 94 18.43 2.60 -12.29
N GLU A 95 17.29 2.86 -12.92
CA GLU A 95 16.94 4.18 -13.42
C GLU A 95 16.30 5.06 -12.32
N TRP A 96 15.29 4.52 -11.62
CA TRP A 96 14.47 5.35 -10.74
C TRP A 96 14.88 5.30 -9.26
N MET A 97 15.39 4.15 -8.77
CA MET A 97 15.70 4.00 -7.33
C MET A 97 16.76 5.00 -6.82
N PRO A 98 17.88 5.21 -7.53
CA PRO A 98 18.88 6.19 -7.08
C PRO A 98 18.31 7.62 -7.04
N GLU A 99 17.47 7.99 -8.02
CA GLU A 99 16.88 9.33 -8.09
C GLU A 99 15.84 9.58 -6.99
N CYS A 100 15.23 8.52 -6.45
CA CYS A 100 14.18 8.61 -5.42
C CYS A 100 14.67 8.23 -4.01
N ASN A 101 15.98 8.12 -3.80
CA ASN A 101 16.56 7.61 -2.55
C ASN A 101 15.93 6.30 -2.09
N ALA A 102 15.54 5.44 -3.03
CA ALA A 102 14.73 4.27 -2.75
C ALA A 102 15.53 3.11 -2.16
N THR A 103 14.86 2.31 -1.34
CA THR A 103 15.39 1.05 -0.76
C THR A 103 14.38 -0.07 -0.96
N TYR A 104 14.80 -1.33 -0.80
CA TYR A 104 13.90 -2.48 -0.86
C TYR A 104 13.15 -2.68 0.46
N LYS A 105 11.93 -3.21 0.36
CA LYS A 105 11.05 -3.51 1.48
C LYS A 105 10.55 -4.95 1.40
N CYS A 106 10.90 -5.78 2.41
CA CYS A 106 10.46 -7.18 2.51
C CYS A 106 9.12 -7.34 3.22
N GLY A 107 8.70 -6.35 4.01
CA GLY A 107 7.47 -6.39 4.79
C GLY A 107 7.43 -5.31 5.86
N ILE A 108 6.63 -5.54 6.89
CA ILE A 108 6.39 -4.59 7.99
C ILE A 108 6.55 -5.32 9.34
N THR A 109 7.36 -4.78 10.24
CA THR A 109 7.36 -5.20 11.64
C THR A 109 6.36 -4.37 12.42
N PHE A 110 5.44 -5.02 13.08
CA PHE A 110 4.53 -4.43 14.07
C PHE A 110 5.12 -4.62 15.46
N ASP A 111 5.55 -3.54 16.10
CA ASP A 111 6.24 -3.54 17.38
C ASP A 111 5.37 -2.93 18.48
N LYS A 112 5.25 -3.59 19.62
CA LYS A 112 4.46 -3.18 20.80
C LYS A 112 2.96 -3.05 20.59
N TRP A 113 2.39 -3.69 19.55
CA TRP A 113 0.94 -3.74 19.33
C TRP A 113 0.26 -4.76 20.24
N SER A 114 0.98 -5.80 20.65
CA SER A 114 0.53 -6.80 21.61
C SER A 114 1.36 -6.76 22.89
N THR A 115 0.74 -7.07 24.02
CA THR A 115 1.39 -7.23 25.33
C THR A 115 1.47 -8.69 25.75
N ARG A 116 1.09 -9.61 24.87
CA ARG A 116 1.15 -11.05 25.14
C ARG A 116 2.60 -11.54 25.09
N PRO A 117 3.07 -12.26 26.12
CA PRO A 117 4.45 -12.76 26.14
C PRO A 117 4.81 -13.57 24.88
N GLY A 118 5.90 -13.17 24.21
CA GLY A 118 6.38 -13.78 22.97
C GLY A 118 5.67 -13.31 21.69
N PHE A 119 4.72 -12.35 21.79
CA PHE A 119 3.98 -11.76 20.67
C PHE A 119 4.00 -10.22 20.70
N GLU A 120 4.95 -9.63 21.41
CA GLU A 120 5.09 -8.17 21.52
C GLU A 120 5.44 -7.51 20.18
N SER A 121 6.09 -8.28 19.31
CA SER A 121 6.45 -7.88 17.95
C SER A 121 6.25 -9.03 16.99
N TYR A 122 5.78 -8.75 15.78
CA TYR A 122 5.72 -9.71 14.70
C TYR A 122 6.02 -9.06 13.35
N PHE A 123 6.49 -9.87 12.40
CA PHE A 123 6.75 -9.44 11.04
C PHE A 123 5.60 -9.86 10.11
N HIS A 124 5.04 -8.90 9.38
CA HIS A 124 4.08 -9.12 8.32
C HIS A 124 4.81 -9.21 6.98
N PRO A 125 4.92 -10.40 6.36
CA PRO A 125 5.74 -10.62 5.18
C PRO A 125 5.06 -10.21 3.87
N PHE A 126 5.88 -9.91 2.86
CA PHE A 126 5.50 -10.12 1.47
C PHE A 126 5.90 -11.54 1.08
N ALA A 127 4.91 -12.44 0.96
CA ALA A 127 5.18 -13.83 0.68
C ALA A 127 5.71 -14.04 -0.73
N SER A 128 6.68 -14.94 -0.87
CA SER A 128 7.41 -15.26 -2.10
C SER A 128 7.13 -16.69 -2.56
N MET A 129 7.61 -17.08 -3.73
CA MET A 129 7.44 -18.45 -4.25
C MET A 129 8.06 -19.50 -3.33
N LEU A 130 9.21 -19.20 -2.70
CA LEU A 130 9.84 -20.07 -1.71
C LEU A 130 8.90 -20.40 -0.54
N ASP A 131 8.11 -19.42 -0.12
CA ASP A 131 7.23 -19.53 1.03
C ASP A 131 6.06 -20.48 0.78
N ASN A 132 5.79 -20.91 -0.47
CA ASN A 132 4.83 -21.97 -0.76
C ASN A 132 5.16 -23.28 -0.02
N LEU A 133 6.45 -23.51 0.25
CA LEU A 133 6.92 -24.70 0.97
C LEU A 133 6.64 -24.62 2.47
N THR A 134 6.53 -23.42 3.04
CA THR A 134 6.36 -23.19 4.46
C THR A 134 4.97 -22.68 4.85
N LEU A 135 4.23 -22.08 3.91
CA LEU A 135 2.92 -21.49 4.13
C LEU A 135 1.87 -22.49 4.64
N THR A 136 1.86 -23.70 4.08
CA THR A 136 0.94 -24.75 4.50
C THR A 136 1.21 -25.12 5.96
N GLN A 137 2.48 -25.23 6.35
CA GLN A 137 2.85 -25.50 7.74
C GLN A 137 2.48 -24.33 8.66
N PHE A 138 2.70 -23.08 8.23
CA PHE A 138 2.30 -21.88 8.99
C PHE A 138 0.80 -21.88 9.31
N THR A 139 -0.04 -22.03 8.28
CA THR A 139 -1.50 -22.03 8.48
C THR A 139 -1.97 -23.23 9.29
N HIS A 140 -1.35 -24.39 9.10
CA HIS A 140 -1.62 -25.59 9.89
C HIS A 140 -1.26 -25.38 11.37
N ASN A 141 -0.06 -24.88 11.67
CA ASN A 141 0.39 -24.62 13.03
C ASN A 141 -0.47 -23.55 13.71
N ALA A 142 -0.80 -22.45 13.01
CA ALA A 142 -1.68 -21.43 13.56
C ALA A 142 -3.06 -22.00 13.92
N GLN A 143 -3.62 -22.83 13.05
CA GLN A 143 -4.88 -23.52 13.32
C GLN A 143 -4.77 -24.52 14.48
N ALA A 144 -3.68 -25.27 14.55
CA ALA A 144 -3.43 -26.22 15.64
C ALA A 144 -3.28 -25.51 16.99
N ARG A 145 -2.53 -24.37 17.00
CA ARG A 145 -2.39 -23.54 18.21
C ARG A 145 -3.73 -22.94 18.64
N MET A 146 -4.55 -22.50 17.70
CA MET A 146 -5.89 -22.00 17.99
C MET A 146 -6.77 -23.10 18.63
N ASN A 147 -6.56 -24.37 18.24
CA ASN A 147 -7.22 -25.54 18.82
C ASN A 147 -6.51 -26.13 20.07
N GLY A 148 -5.60 -25.39 20.68
CA GLY A 148 -5.00 -25.68 21.96
C GLY A 148 -3.73 -26.54 21.93
N LEU A 149 -3.02 -26.65 20.79
CA LEU A 149 -1.69 -27.28 20.75
C LEU A 149 -0.59 -26.23 20.95
N ASP A 150 0.41 -26.53 21.78
CA ASP A 150 1.56 -25.65 21.98
C ASP A 150 2.60 -25.85 20.88
N VAL A 151 2.35 -25.22 19.73
CA VAL A 151 3.21 -25.27 18.53
C VAL A 151 3.61 -23.86 18.10
N GLU A 152 4.75 -23.75 17.41
CA GLU A 152 5.17 -22.47 16.83
C GLU A 152 4.20 -22.00 15.75
N ALA A 153 3.70 -20.77 15.89
CA ALA A 153 2.73 -20.18 14.96
C ALA A 153 3.03 -18.70 14.63
N ARG A 154 4.17 -18.15 15.06
CA ARG A 154 4.55 -16.79 14.73
C ARG A 154 4.96 -16.70 13.26
N PRO A 155 4.43 -15.73 12.47
CA PRO A 155 4.75 -15.60 11.05
C PRO A 155 6.25 -15.41 10.79
N ASP A 156 6.97 -14.79 11.72
CA ASP A 156 8.43 -14.55 11.64
C ASP A 156 9.25 -15.81 11.34
N ARG A 157 8.73 -16.99 11.67
CA ARG A 157 9.44 -18.27 11.55
C ARG A 157 9.20 -19.01 10.25
N PHE A 158 8.29 -18.52 9.39
CA PHE A 158 7.82 -19.27 8.23
C PHE A 158 8.09 -18.60 6.86
N PHE A 159 8.55 -17.34 6.83
CA PHE A 159 8.70 -16.60 5.59
C PHE A 159 10.14 -16.12 5.40
N ILE A 160 10.68 -16.30 4.18
CA ILE A 160 12.03 -15.84 3.85
C ILE A 160 12.18 -14.31 4.06
N ALA A 161 11.11 -13.56 3.80
CA ALA A 161 11.08 -12.11 3.96
C ALA A 161 11.43 -11.67 5.40
N SER A 162 10.99 -12.40 6.44
CA SER A 162 11.30 -12.09 7.84
C SER A 162 12.78 -12.33 8.15
N TYR A 163 13.36 -13.37 7.58
CA TYR A 163 14.81 -13.66 7.75
C TYR A 163 15.67 -12.60 7.02
N LEU A 164 15.26 -12.17 5.83
CA LEU A 164 15.92 -11.07 5.11
C LEU A 164 15.86 -9.77 5.92
N ALA A 165 14.68 -9.39 6.38
CA ALA A 165 14.47 -8.17 7.17
C ALA A 165 15.31 -8.17 8.46
N LYS A 166 15.30 -9.28 9.21
CA LYS A 166 16.08 -9.45 10.44
C LYS A 166 17.58 -9.29 10.20
N ASN A 167 18.09 -9.76 9.06
CA ASN A 167 19.49 -9.70 8.69
C ASN A 167 19.84 -8.45 7.85
N ARG A 168 18.88 -7.54 7.58
CA ARG A 168 19.04 -6.33 6.75
C ARG A 168 19.56 -6.65 5.33
N MET A 169 19.09 -7.76 4.77
CA MET A 169 19.45 -8.20 3.43
C MET A 169 18.44 -7.67 2.41
N ALA A 170 18.92 -7.36 1.20
CA ALA A 170 18.06 -7.02 0.08
C ALA A 170 17.35 -8.26 -0.47
N PRO A 171 16.08 -8.17 -0.91
CA PRO A 171 15.34 -9.29 -1.51
C PRO A 171 15.75 -9.53 -2.98
N LYS A 172 17.05 -9.42 -3.25
CA LYS A 172 17.65 -9.60 -4.58
C LYS A 172 18.58 -10.80 -4.53
N PRO A 173 18.07 -12.00 -4.89
CA PRO A 173 18.87 -13.22 -4.81
C PRO A 173 19.93 -13.29 -5.92
N ASN A 174 20.92 -14.13 -5.73
CA ASN A 174 21.87 -14.51 -6.76
C ASN A 174 21.15 -15.15 -7.96
N ARG A 175 21.74 -15.05 -9.16
CA ARG A 175 21.14 -15.52 -10.43
C ARG A 175 20.69 -16.99 -10.41
N ASN A 176 21.37 -17.85 -9.63
CA ASN A 176 21.08 -19.27 -9.57
C ASN A 176 20.01 -19.64 -8.52
N PHE A 177 19.44 -18.68 -7.81
CA PHE A 177 18.35 -18.94 -6.87
C PHE A 177 17.05 -19.15 -7.65
N PRO A 178 16.38 -20.30 -7.52
CA PRO A 178 15.30 -20.68 -8.43
C PRO A 178 13.94 -20.09 -8.10
N PHE A 179 13.84 -19.28 -7.03
CA PHE A 179 12.58 -18.72 -6.55
C PHE A 179 12.52 -17.22 -6.76
N ASP A 180 11.42 -16.72 -7.29
CA ASP A 180 11.14 -15.28 -7.30
C ASP A 180 10.82 -14.81 -5.87
N VAL A 181 11.42 -13.68 -5.50
CA VAL A 181 11.23 -13.05 -4.19
C VAL A 181 10.46 -11.75 -4.38
N TRP A 182 9.39 -11.61 -3.63
CA TRP A 182 8.51 -10.46 -3.73
C TRP A 182 8.89 -9.41 -2.71
N TYR A 183 8.89 -8.16 -3.16
CA TYR A 183 9.28 -7.01 -2.35
C TYR A 183 8.59 -5.75 -2.85
N GLY A 184 8.37 -4.83 -1.94
CA GLY A 184 8.04 -3.46 -2.24
C GLY A 184 9.29 -2.57 -2.13
N TYR A 185 9.04 -1.27 -2.04
CA TYR A 185 10.08 -0.27 -1.92
C TYR A 185 9.75 0.72 -0.82
N HIS A 186 10.79 1.39 -0.32
CA HIS A 186 10.67 2.68 0.33
C HIS A 186 11.26 3.72 -0.60
N PHE A 187 10.75 4.94 -0.58
CA PHE A 187 11.20 6.03 -1.47
C PHE A 187 10.82 7.38 -0.89
N ASP A 188 11.49 8.42 -1.39
CA ASP A 188 11.08 9.80 -1.16
C ASP A 188 9.92 10.14 -2.09
N ALA A 189 8.76 10.48 -1.53
CA ALA A 189 7.53 10.71 -2.30
C ALA A 189 7.61 11.95 -3.19
N VAL A 190 8.36 12.98 -2.77
CA VAL A 190 8.56 14.20 -3.58
C VAL A 190 9.42 13.87 -4.79
N LEU A 191 10.54 13.17 -4.57
CA LEU A 191 11.44 12.77 -5.66
C LEU A 191 10.76 11.81 -6.62
N LEU A 192 9.95 10.87 -6.13
CA LEU A 192 9.17 9.99 -6.99
C LEU A 192 8.18 10.79 -7.87
N GLY A 193 7.47 11.76 -7.30
CA GLY A 193 6.58 12.63 -8.05
C GLY A 193 7.31 13.40 -9.15
N GLN A 194 8.48 13.97 -8.84
CA GLN A 194 9.32 14.69 -9.80
C GLN A 194 9.88 13.77 -10.91
N TYR A 195 10.30 12.56 -10.53
CA TYR A 195 10.75 11.56 -11.49
C TYR A 195 9.64 11.18 -12.46
N LEU A 196 8.44 10.86 -11.95
CA LEU A 196 7.28 10.49 -12.77
C LEU A 196 6.82 11.65 -13.66
N HIS A 197 6.85 12.90 -13.18
CA HIS A 197 6.57 14.09 -13.99
C HIS A 197 7.48 14.12 -15.22
N ARG A 198 8.80 14.10 -15.01
CA ARG A 198 9.77 14.13 -16.10
C ARG A 198 9.54 12.99 -17.10
N LYS A 199 9.36 11.77 -16.60
CA LYS A 199 9.12 10.59 -17.45
C LYS A 199 7.79 10.65 -18.20
N ALA A 200 6.76 11.24 -17.62
CA ALA A 200 5.48 11.44 -18.29
C ALA A 200 5.59 12.44 -19.45
N VAL A 201 6.28 13.55 -19.24
CA VAL A 201 6.53 14.57 -20.30
C VAL A 201 7.38 13.98 -21.43
N GLU A 202 8.45 13.22 -21.11
CA GLU A 202 9.26 12.49 -22.10
C GLU A 202 8.42 11.53 -22.96
N ARG A 203 7.30 11.03 -22.42
CA ARG A 203 6.34 10.13 -23.11
C ARG A 203 5.15 10.84 -23.75
N GLY A 204 5.22 12.17 -23.88
CA GLY A 204 4.23 12.96 -24.60
C GLY A 204 3.03 13.43 -23.78
N VAL A 205 3.04 13.26 -22.44
CA VAL A 205 2.04 13.91 -21.58
C VAL A 205 2.23 15.42 -21.60
N LYS A 206 1.16 16.16 -21.86
CA LYS A 206 1.18 17.61 -21.84
C LYS A 206 1.15 18.13 -20.40
N TYR A 207 2.17 18.85 -20.01
CA TYR A 207 2.22 19.56 -18.73
C TYR A 207 1.65 20.97 -18.88
N VAL A 208 0.70 21.33 -18.01
CA VAL A 208 0.07 22.65 -17.97
C VAL A 208 0.20 23.22 -16.56
N SER A 209 1.07 24.21 -16.40
CA SER A 209 1.22 24.94 -15.13
C SER A 209 0.10 25.96 -15.00
N CYS A 210 -0.91 25.66 -14.16
CA CYS A 210 -2.03 26.55 -13.90
C CYS A 210 -2.75 26.17 -12.59
N HIS A 211 -3.48 27.13 -12.05
CA HIS A 211 -4.31 26.92 -10.87
C HIS A 211 -5.78 26.73 -11.26
N VAL A 212 -6.26 25.50 -11.18
CA VAL A 212 -7.69 25.18 -11.39
C VAL A 212 -8.52 25.66 -10.21
N THR A 213 -9.55 26.44 -10.47
CA THR A 213 -10.41 27.01 -9.44
C THR A 213 -11.75 26.30 -9.30
N GLN A 214 -12.35 25.91 -10.43
CA GLN A 214 -13.66 25.25 -10.46
C GLN A 214 -13.84 24.47 -11.77
N ALA A 215 -14.91 23.67 -11.85
CA ALA A 215 -15.35 23.04 -13.09
C ALA A 215 -16.65 23.67 -13.57
N ASN A 216 -16.79 23.79 -14.90
CA ASN A 216 -18.00 24.21 -15.58
C ASN A 216 -18.74 22.98 -16.12
N LEU A 217 -20.01 22.86 -15.81
CA LEU A 217 -20.83 21.71 -16.19
C LEU A 217 -21.60 21.98 -17.50
N LYS A 218 -21.86 20.93 -18.26
CA LYS A 218 -22.83 20.87 -19.37
C LYS A 218 -24.25 20.77 -18.79
N GLU A 219 -25.27 20.97 -19.62
CA GLU A 219 -26.67 20.78 -19.23
C GLU A 219 -26.99 19.36 -18.72
N ASN A 220 -26.33 18.35 -19.30
CA ASN A 220 -26.47 16.96 -18.83
C ASN A 220 -25.71 16.68 -17.53
N GLY A 221 -24.99 17.66 -16.99
CA GLY A 221 -24.20 17.60 -15.77
C GLY A 221 -22.81 17.00 -15.91
N ASP A 222 -22.33 16.65 -17.11
CA ASP A 222 -20.93 16.31 -17.34
C ASP A 222 -20.05 17.56 -17.21
N ILE A 223 -18.79 17.38 -16.85
CA ILE A 223 -17.82 18.48 -16.86
C ILE A 223 -17.52 18.83 -18.32
N ARG A 224 -17.71 20.12 -18.67
CA ARG A 224 -17.32 20.67 -19.96
C ARG A 224 -15.86 21.10 -19.96
N SER A 225 -15.48 21.89 -18.97
CA SER A 225 -14.17 22.52 -18.83
C SER A 225 -13.81 22.72 -17.37
N VAL A 226 -12.55 22.96 -17.11
CA VAL A 226 -12.06 23.50 -15.83
C VAL A 226 -11.61 24.95 -16.02
N ALA A 227 -12.06 25.84 -15.15
CA ALA A 227 -11.63 27.23 -15.13
C ALA A 227 -10.28 27.35 -14.42
N THR A 228 -9.34 28.06 -15.03
CA THR A 228 -8.02 28.31 -14.46
C THR A 228 -7.81 29.81 -14.24
N LYS A 229 -6.92 30.14 -13.31
CA LYS A 229 -6.57 31.55 -13.06
C LYS A 229 -5.81 32.18 -14.22
N GLU A 230 -4.95 31.41 -14.87
CA GLU A 230 -3.94 31.89 -15.79
C GLU A 230 -4.36 31.75 -17.26
N LEU A 231 -5.11 30.71 -17.61
CA LEU A 231 -5.30 30.26 -18.99
C LEU A 231 -6.78 30.25 -19.43
N GLY A 232 -7.70 30.73 -18.59
CA GLY A 232 -9.14 30.60 -18.85
C GLY A 232 -9.63 29.15 -18.74
N ASP A 233 -10.61 28.79 -19.57
CA ASP A 233 -11.26 27.49 -19.56
C ASP A 233 -10.47 26.47 -20.38
N ILE A 234 -10.22 25.30 -19.78
CA ILE A 234 -9.58 24.15 -20.47
C ILE A 234 -10.60 23.03 -20.59
N GLU A 235 -10.89 22.64 -21.84
CA GLU A 235 -11.85 21.61 -22.20
C GLU A 235 -11.19 20.24 -22.37
N ALA A 236 -11.89 19.18 -21.94
CA ALA A 236 -11.53 17.78 -22.20
C ALA A 236 -12.79 16.91 -22.31
N ASP A 237 -12.64 15.71 -22.89
CA ASP A 237 -13.73 14.73 -22.98
C ASP A 237 -13.90 14.00 -21.65
N PHE A 238 -12.78 13.76 -20.97
CA PHE A 238 -12.74 13.05 -19.68
C PHE A 238 -11.75 13.72 -18.71
N PHE A 239 -12.11 13.70 -17.44
CA PHE A 239 -11.31 14.31 -16.37
C PHE A 239 -10.88 13.28 -15.32
N VAL A 240 -9.67 13.43 -14.79
CA VAL A 240 -9.20 12.67 -13.63
C VAL A 240 -8.95 13.63 -12.48
N ASP A 241 -9.69 13.47 -11.39
CA ASP A 241 -9.54 14.31 -10.21
C ASP A 241 -8.44 13.75 -9.30
N CYS A 242 -7.27 14.39 -9.33
CA CYS A 242 -6.13 14.16 -8.44
C CYS A 242 -5.87 15.36 -7.52
N THR A 243 -6.91 16.13 -7.20
CA THR A 243 -6.80 17.39 -6.42
C THR A 243 -6.68 17.18 -4.91
N GLY A 244 -6.31 15.98 -4.49
CA GLY A 244 -6.13 15.66 -3.08
C GLY A 244 -7.43 15.73 -2.29
N PHE A 245 -7.35 16.02 -1.00
CA PHE A 245 -8.54 16.17 -0.13
C PHE A 245 -9.49 17.30 -0.55
N ALA A 246 -9.05 18.17 -1.46
CA ALA A 246 -9.91 19.24 -1.98
C ALA A 246 -11.05 18.70 -2.86
N GLY A 247 -10.82 17.60 -3.59
CA GLY A 247 -11.82 16.93 -4.42
C GLY A 247 -12.59 17.87 -5.34
N ILE A 248 -11.87 18.76 -6.06
CA ILE A 248 -12.46 19.90 -6.78
C ILE A 248 -13.51 19.44 -7.77
N LEU A 249 -13.24 18.35 -8.49
CA LEU A 249 -14.16 17.85 -9.52
C LEU A 249 -15.18 16.88 -8.91
N ILE A 250 -14.69 15.79 -8.31
CA ILE A 250 -15.57 14.68 -7.90
C ILE A 250 -16.50 15.07 -6.75
N GLN A 251 -15.99 15.80 -5.75
CA GLN A 251 -16.77 16.14 -4.56
C GLN A 251 -17.43 17.49 -4.69
N LYS A 252 -16.71 18.56 -5.12
CA LYS A 252 -17.28 19.91 -5.17
C LYS A 252 -18.17 20.13 -6.40
N ALA A 253 -17.65 19.85 -7.61
CA ALA A 253 -18.43 20.12 -8.83
C ALA A 253 -19.53 19.08 -9.06
N LEU A 254 -19.21 17.79 -8.91
CA LEU A 254 -20.16 16.69 -9.14
C LEU A 254 -20.93 16.26 -7.89
N ASN A 255 -20.75 16.97 -6.75
CA ASN A 255 -21.46 16.72 -5.48
C ASN A 255 -21.47 15.25 -5.05
N THR A 256 -20.37 14.53 -5.30
CA THR A 256 -20.29 13.12 -4.90
C THR A 256 -20.15 13.01 -3.38
N PRO A 257 -21.05 12.34 -2.66
CA PRO A 257 -20.98 12.21 -1.22
C PRO A 257 -19.74 11.44 -0.75
N PHE A 258 -19.30 11.72 0.46
CA PHE A 258 -18.18 11.07 1.12
C PHE A 258 -18.68 10.19 2.28
N VAL A 259 -18.20 8.95 2.35
CA VAL A 259 -18.43 8.02 3.46
C VAL A 259 -17.24 8.06 4.39
N SER A 260 -17.44 8.52 5.61
CA SER A 260 -16.40 8.55 6.64
C SER A 260 -16.19 7.15 7.25
N PHE A 261 -14.94 6.82 7.53
CA PHE A 261 -14.55 5.62 8.29
C PHE A 261 -14.09 5.98 9.72
N ALA A 262 -14.28 7.22 10.17
CA ALA A 262 -13.83 7.69 11.48
C ALA A 262 -14.41 6.87 12.66
N ASP A 263 -15.58 6.26 12.48
CA ASP A 263 -16.17 5.38 13.49
C ASP A 263 -15.40 4.05 13.66
N ASN A 264 -14.60 3.67 12.66
CA ASN A 264 -13.83 2.43 12.65
C ASN A 264 -12.32 2.66 12.85
N LEU A 265 -11.81 3.77 12.31
CA LEU A 265 -10.40 4.15 12.31
C LEU A 265 -10.29 5.56 12.89
N PHE A 266 -9.79 5.66 14.11
CA PHE A 266 -9.81 6.91 14.90
C PHE A 266 -8.71 7.89 14.52
N ASN A 267 -7.69 7.45 13.76
CA ASN A 267 -6.56 8.29 13.41
C ASN A 267 -6.92 9.29 12.32
N ASP A 268 -6.72 10.56 12.58
CA ASP A 268 -7.04 11.67 11.69
C ASP A 268 -5.90 12.67 11.51
N SER A 269 -4.77 12.42 12.18
CA SER A 269 -3.63 13.32 12.19
C SER A 269 -2.30 12.56 12.16
N ALA A 270 -1.25 13.22 11.67
CA ALA A 270 0.11 12.72 11.78
C ALA A 270 1.11 13.86 11.99
N VAL A 271 2.24 13.53 12.60
CA VAL A 271 3.42 14.38 12.68
C VAL A 271 4.61 13.62 12.16
N ALA A 272 5.43 14.23 11.28
CA ALA A 272 6.54 13.58 10.60
C ALA A 272 7.85 14.35 10.78
N MET A 273 8.96 13.60 10.94
CA MET A 273 10.31 14.15 11.09
C MET A 273 11.34 13.22 10.45
N PRO A 274 12.39 13.73 9.77
CA PRO A 274 13.50 12.92 9.34
C PRO A 274 14.49 12.68 10.48
N THR A 275 15.22 11.56 10.41
CA THR A 275 16.42 11.30 11.23
C THR A 275 17.59 10.87 10.35
N PRO A 276 18.85 11.03 10.82
CA PRO A 276 20.00 10.58 10.09
C PRO A 276 19.99 9.08 9.79
N MET A 277 20.65 8.70 8.71
CA MET A 277 20.85 7.32 8.30
C MET A 277 21.80 6.58 9.25
N THR A 278 21.61 5.26 9.39
CA THR A 278 22.53 4.36 10.09
C THR A 278 23.45 3.62 9.10
N ASP A 279 24.52 3.01 9.60
CA ASP A 279 25.49 2.30 8.75
C ASP A 279 24.87 1.15 7.95
N ARG A 280 23.92 0.43 8.54
CA ARG A 280 23.19 -0.65 7.87
C ARG A 280 21.74 -0.25 7.61
N ILE A 281 21.30 -0.39 6.36
CA ILE A 281 19.93 -0.03 5.92
C ILE A 281 18.98 -1.19 6.22
N SER A 282 17.87 -0.91 6.91
CA SER A 282 16.82 -1.89 7.16
C SER A 282 16.02 -2.18 5.88
N SER A 283 15.64 -3.44 5.64
CA SER A 283 14.79 -3.85 4.51
C SER A 283 13.32 -4.04 4.90
N GLN A 284 12.85 -3.28 5.87
CA GLN A 284 11.46 -3.32 6.35
C GLN A 284 11.01 -1.95 6.83
N THR A 285 9.70 -1.73 6.82
CA THR A 285 9.07 -0.68 7.62
C THR A 285 8.92 -1.19 9.05
N ILE A 286 9.13 -0.32 10.05
CA ILE A 286 8.77 -0.61 11.44
C ILE A 286 7.57 0.24 11.81
N SER A 287 6.51 -0.39 12.31
CA SER A 287 5.30 0.23 12.84
C SER A 287 5.27 0.01 14.36
N THR A 288 5.74 0.99 15.13
CA THR A 288 5.77 0.91 16.59
C THR A 288 4.50 1.52 17.18
N ALA A 289 3.76 0.75 17.99
CA ALA A 289 2.61 1.29 18.72
C ALA A 289 3.06 2.34 19.74
N MET A 290 2.40 3.51 19.72
CA MET A 290 2.61 4.67 20.60
C MET A 290 1.45 4.80 21.58
N LYS A 291 1.36 5.87 22.36
CA LYS A 291 0.26 6.06 23.32
C LYS A 291 -1.11 6.23 22.66
N HIS A 292 -1.17 6.96 21.54
CA HIS A 292 -2.42 7.37 20.91
C HIS A 292 -2.45 7.10 19.40
N GLY A 293 -1.69 6.07 18.94
CA GLY A 293 -1.55 5.69 17.56
C GLY A 293 -0.27 4.86 17.32
N TRP A 294 0.40 5.08 16.19
CA TRP A 294 1.60 4.33 15.82
C TRP A 294 2.60 5.16 15.04
N CYS A 295 3.88 4.86 15.23
CA CYS A 295 4.98 5.53 14.55
C CYS A 295 5.54 4.64 13.45
N TRP A 296 5.67 5.19 12.23
CA TRP A 296 6.42 4.54 11.16
C TRP A 296 7.91 4.93 11.21
N GLU A 297 8.75 3.99 10.80
CA GLU A 297 10.15 4.18 10.51
C GLU A 297 10.44 3.60 9.12
N ILE A 298 10.82 4.46 8.17
CA ILE A 298 11.02 4.14 6.76
C ILE A 298 12.46 4.47 6.37
N PRO A 299 13.29 3.47 6.06
CA PRO A 299 14.67 3.68 5.64
C PRO A 299 14.77 4.12 4.18
N LEU A 300 15.43 5.24 3.92
CA LEU A 300 15.84 5.68 2.59
C LEU A 300 17.37 5.59 2.48
N THR A 301 17.94 5.81 1.29
CA THR A 301 19.40 5.75 1.13
C THR A 301 20.14 6.90 1.82
N ASN A 302 19.47 8.02 2.10
CA ASN A 302 20.05 9.24 2.67
C ASN A 302 19.56 9.61 4.08
N ARG A 303 18.45 9.05 4.55
CA ARG A 303 17.81 9.37 5.84
C ARG A 303 16.79 8.32 6.24
N TYR A 304 16.30 8.37 7.47
CA TYR A 304 15.03 7.75 7.82
C TYR A 304 13.89 8.78 7.71
N GLY A 305 12.75 8.36 7.17
CA GLY A 305 11.48 9.04 7.33
C GLY A 305 10.75 8.45 8.53
N ASN A 306 10.43 9.28 9.52
CA ASN A 306 9.66 8.86 10.68
C ASN A 306 8.40 9.69 10.79
N GLY A 307 7.35 9.12 11.38
CA GLY A 307 6.18 9.90 11.71
C GLY A 307 5.23 9.13 12.59
N TYR A 308 4.43 9.86 13.32
CA TYR A 308 3.45 9.36 14.25
C TYR A 308 2.04 9.67 13.75
N VAL A 309 1.31 8.62 13.37
CA VAL A 309 -0.12 8.67 13.07
C VAL A 309 -0.89 8.56 14.38
N TYR A 310 -1.76 9.51 14.67
CA TYR A 310 -2.47 9.56 15.94
C TYR A 310 -3.91 10.06 15.77
N SER A 311 -4.71 9.85 16.81
CA SER A 311 -6.07 10.36 16.87
C SER A 311 -6.11 11.68 17.65
N SER A 312 -6.58 12.77 17.01
CA SER A 312 -6.74 14.07 17.64
C SER A 312 -7.83 14.09 18.74
N GLN A 313 -8.65 13.04 18.81
CA GLN A 313 -9.61 12.84 19.89
C GLN A 313 -8.92 12.51 21.23
N PHE A 314 -7.76 11.84 21.19
CA PHE A 314 -7.05 11.33 22.37
C PHE A 314 -5.74 12.05 22.67
N CYS A 315 -5.23 12.84 21.73
CA CYS A 315 -3.91 13.46 21.83
C CYS A 315 -3.86 14.77 21.07
N SER A 316 -3.32 15.82 21.68
CA SER A 316 -3.05 17.07 20.97
C SER A 316 -1.87 16.96 20.01
N ALA A 317 -1.75 17.89 19.07
CA ALA A 317 -0.64 17.92 18.11
C ALA A 317 0.72 18.08 18.83
N ASP A 318 0.79 18.94 19.86
CA ASP A 318 2.02 19.20 20.62
C ASP A 318 2.44 17.99 21.46
N GLU A 319 1.48 17.26 22.02
CA GLU A 319 1.76 16.01 22.75
C GLU A 319 2.26 14.93 21.80
N ALA A 320 1.65 14.78 20.64
CA ALA A 320 2.08 13.84 19.62
C ALA A 320 3.49 14.15 19.12
N GLU A 321 3.80 15.42 18.85
CA GLU A 321 5.16 15.82 18.45
C GLU A 321 6.17 15.54 19.57
N ARG A 322 5.85 15.90 20.81
CA ARG A 322 6.75 15.64 21.95
C ARG A 322 7.00 14.13 22.14
N GLU A 323 5.96 13.31 21.99
CA GLU A 323 6.11 11.85 22.06
C GLU A 323 6.97 11.29 20.94
N LEU A 324 6.78 11.78 19.69
CA LEU A 324 7.62 11.40 18.56
C LEU A 324 9.08 11.82 18.78
N ARG A 325 9.33 13.07 19.19
CA ARG A 325 10.68 13.57 19.49
C ARG A 325 11.34 12.76 20.59
N GLY A 326 10.59 12.41 21.63
CA GLY A 326 11.08 11.53 22.71
C GLY A 326 11.49 10.15 22.22
N LYS A 327 10.67 9.52 21.36
CA LYS A 327 11.00 8.22 20.73
C LYS A 327 12.27 8.30 19.86
N LEU A 328 12.45 9.40 19.14
CA LEU A 328 13.59 9.61 18.23
C LEU A 328 14.85 10.14 18.91
N GLY A 329 14.81 10.47 20.21
CA GLY A 329 15.92 11.11 20.92
C GLY A 329 16.19 12.55 20.45
N MET A 330 15.15 13.26 19.99
CA MET A 330 15.23 14.57 19.32
C MET A 330 14.47 15.68 20.05
N LEU A 331 14.29 15.59 21.37
CA LEU A 331 13.52 16.57 22.15
C LEU A 331 14.03 18.00 21.95
N ASP A 332 15.34 18.20 21.94
CA ASP A 332 15.99 19.50 21.80
C ASP A 332 16.48 19.80 20.38
N SER A 333 16.09 18.99 19.40
CA SER A 333 16.54 19.14 18.01
C SER A 333 15.82 20.29 17.32
N PRO A 334 16.53 21.15 16.54
CA PRO A 334 15.93 22.22 15.75
C PRO A 334 15.21 21.73 14.48
N VAL A 335 15.22 20.42 14.18
CA VAL A 335 14.54 19.86 13.01
C VAL A 335 13.03 20.14 13.13
N GLU A 336 12.47 20.78 12.11
CA GLU A 336 11.04 21.06 12.06
C GLU A 336 10.22 19.79 11.89
N ALA A 337 9.13 19.69 12.65
CA ALA A 337 8.13 18.65 12.50
C ALA A 337 7.04 19.12 11.53
N ARG A 338 6.61 18.21 10.66
CA ARG A 338 5.51 18.47 9.72
C ARG A 338 4.22 17.86 10.23
N HIS A 339 3.22 18.69 10.50
CA HIS A 339 1.90 18.26 10.91
C HIS A 339 0.98 18.05 9.70
N LEU A 340 0.24 16.96 9.71
CA LEU A 340 -0.67 16.55 8.64
C LEU A 340 -2.05 16.25 9.24
N LYS A 341 -3.10 16.66 8.52
CA LYS A 341 -4.48 16.28 8.78
C LYS A 341 -4.96 15.29 7.74
N MET A 342 -5.73 14.31 8.15
CA MET A 342 -6.22 13.24 7.28
C MET A 342 -7.73 13.13 7.41
N ARG A 343 -8.38 12.79 6.29
CA ARG A 343 -9.81 12.49 6.27
C ARG A 343 -10.01 11.05 5.80
N VAL A 344 -10.24 10.16 6.76
CA VAL A 344 -10.34 8.72 6.52
C VAL A 344 -11.73 8.36 6.00
N GLY A 345 -11.77 7.65 4.88
CA GLY A 345 -13.00 7.29 4.19
C GLY A 345 -12.86 7.30 2.68
N ARG A 346 -13.99 7.27 1.98
CA ARG A 346 -14.04 7.24 0.51
C ARG A 346 -15.25 8.00 -0.04
N VAL A 347 -15.19 8.39 -1.31
CA VAL A 347 -16.39 8.83 -2.04
C VAL A 347 -17.29 7.63 -2.35
N VAL A 348 -18.60 7.88 -2.53
CA VAL A 348 -19.56 6.81 -2.89
C VAL A 348 -19.43 6.37 -4.35
N LYS A 349 -19.00 7.28 -5.24
CA LYS A 349 -18.74 7.04 -6.67
C LYS A 349 -17.36 7.55 -7.02
N HIS A 350 -16.47 6.64 -7.37
CA HIS A 350 -15.11 6.94 -7.81
C HIS A 350 -15.08 7.35 -9.28
N TRP A 351 -15.99 6.80 -10.08
CA TRP A 351 -16.28 7.23 -11.42
C TRP A 351 -17.71 7.79 -11.46
N ASN A 352 -17.80 9.11 -11.61
CA ASN A 352 -19.07 9.82 -11.70
C ASN A 352 -19.08 10.65 -13.00
N ARG A 353 -20.06 10.41 -13.87
CA ARG A 353 -20.16 11.05 -15.20
C ARG A 353 -18.87 10.85 -16.02
N ASN A 354 -18.26 11.93 -16.51
CA ASN A 354 -17.00 11.93 -17.22
C ASN A 354 -15.79 12.28 -16.31
N CYS A 355 -15.86 11.90 -15.04
CA CYS A 355 -14.78 12.16 -14.07
C CYS A 355 -14.43 10.91 -13.26
N LEU A 356 -13.15 10.60 -13.17
CA LEU A 356 -12.57 9.55 -12.32
C LEU A 356 -11.79 10.21 -11.17
N ALA A 357 -12.12 9.87 -9.94
CA ALA A 357 -11.34 10.28 -8.77
C ALA A 357 -10.18 9.31 -8.52
N VAL A 358 -8.98 9.82 -8.26
CA VAL A 358 -7.76 9.04 -8.02
C VAL A 358 -6.94 9.67 -6.89
N GLY A 359 -6.40 8.83 -6.00
CA GLY A 359 -5.63 9.27 -4.85
C GLY A 359 -6.52 9.87 -3.74
N LEU A 360 -6.09 10.94 -3.09
CA LEU A 360 -6.79 11.50 -1.92
C LEU A 360 -8.17 12.11 -2.25
N SER A 361 -8.44 12.46 -3.50
CA SER A 361 -9.79 12.90 -3.95
C SER A 361 -10.80 11.74 -3.95
N GLN A 362 -10.31 10.53 -4.18
CA GLN A 362 -11.05 9.27 -4.16
C GLN A 362 -11.37 8.81 -2.74
N GLY A 363 -10.40 8.96 -1.83
CA GLY A 363 -10.49 8.52 -0.46
C GLY A 363 -9.11 8.31 0.16
N PHE A 364 -9.10 8.00 1.45
CA PHE A 364 -7.90 7.75 2.20
C PHE A 364 -8.13 6.74 3.32
N ILE A 365 -7.20 5.84 3.49
CA ILE A 365 -7.04 4.98 4.67
C ILE A 365 -5.60 5.14 5.11
N GLU A 366 -5.38 5.21 6.42
CA GLU A 366 -4.05 5.39 6.99
C GLU A 366 -3.03 4.37 6.44
N PRO A 367 -1.75 4.76 6.26
CA PRO A 367 -0.79 3.99 5.45
C PRO A 367 -0.14 2.83 6.22
N LEU A 368 -0.85 2.22 7.18
CA LEU A 368 -0.33 1.15 8.03
C LEU A 368 0.19 -0.05 7.20
N GLU A 369 -0.46 -0.35 6.09
CA GLU A 369 -0.11 -1.43 5.15
C GLU A 369 0.41 -0.92 3.79
N ALA A 370 0.76 0.38 3.70
CA ALA A 370 1.34 1.01 2.51
C ALA A 370 0.49 0.86 1.23
N THR A 371 -0.84 0.97 1.34
CA THR A 371 -1.80 0.68 0.26
C THR A 371 -2.15 1.86 -0.63
N ALA A 372 -1.69 3.09 -0.32
CA ALA A 372 -2.09 4.30 -1.05
C ALA A 372 -1.80 4.21 -2.56
N LEU A 373 -0.58 3.86 -2.96
CA LEU A 373 -0.22 3.73 -4.38
C LEU A 373 -0.91 2.53 -5.04
N LEU A 374 -1.18 1.47 -4.30
CA LEU A 374 -1.94 0.33 -4.79
C LEU A 374 -3.38 0.73 -5.19
N PHE A 375 -4.03 1.60 -4.40
CA PHE A 375 -5.35 2.13 -4.77
C PHE A 375 -5.30 2.92 -6.07
N ILE A 376 -4.30 3.78 -6.26
CA ILE A 376 -4.10 4.54 -7.51
C ILE A 376 -3.99 3.57 -8.68
N GLN A 377 -3.08 2.61 -8.61
CA GLN A 377 -2.83 1.62 -9.67
C GLN A 377 -4.09 0.82 -10.01
N ARG A 378 -4.75 0.26 -9.00
CA ARG A 378 -5.96 -0.57 -9.19
C ARG A 378 -7.12 0.23 -9.77
N THR A 379 -7.33 1.46 -9.29
CA THR A 379 -8.40 2.32 -9.79
C THR A 379 -8.20 2.66 -11.26
N VAL A 380 -7.00 3.11 -11.63
CA VAL A 380 -6.68 3.46 -13.02
C VAL A 380 -6.72 2.23 -13.92
N GLN A 381 -6.14 1.08 -13.48
CA GLN A 381 -6.14 -0.14 -14.27
C GLN A 381 -7.56 -0.66 -14.52
N GLN A 382 -8.41 -0.74 -13.49
CA GLN A 382 -9.79 -1.20 -13.64
C GLN A 382 -10.60 -0.29 -14.56
N TRP A 383 -10.36 1.02 -14.51
CA TRP A 383 -10.99 1.94 -15.43
C TRP A 383 -10.51 1.72 -16.87
N LEU A 384 -9.19 1.56 -17.07
CA LEU A 384 -8.62 1.23 -18.37
C LEU A 384 -9.19 -0.07 -18.95
N ASP A 385 -9.30 -1.12 -18.16
CA ASP A 385 -9.84 -2.42 -18.60
C ASP A 385 -11.27 -2.28 -19.15
N ILE A 386 -12.08 -1.39 -18.59
CA ILE A 386 -13.45 -1.11 -19.04
C ILE A 386 -13.44 -0.25 -20.31
N VAL A 387 -12.65 0.80 -20.34
CA VAL A 387 -12.53 1.71 -21.50
C VAL A 387 -12.00 0.97 -22.74
N GLU A 388 -11.05 0.07 -22.56
CA GLU A 388 -10.50 -0.77 -23.63
C GLU A 388 -11.55 -1.74 -24.23
N GLN A 389 -12.57 -2.09 -23.45
CA GLN A 389 -13.73 -2.87 -23.94
C GLN A 389 -14.79 -2.01 -24.65
N GLY A 390 -14.60 -0.68 -24.69
CA GLY A 390 -15.53 0.27 -25.30
C GLY A 390 -16.79 0.53 -24.49
N ASP A 391 -16.87 0.05 -23.23
CA ASP A 391 -18.05 0.21 -22.39
C ASP A 391 -17.86 1.37 -21.38
N MET A 392 -18.52 2.49 -21.66
CA MET A 392 -18.56 3.65 -20.75
C MET A 392 -19.99 3.93 -20.25
N GLY A 393 -20.88 2.96 -20.36
CA GLY A 393 -22.27 3.08 -19.94
C GLY A 393 -22.47 3.07 -18.42
N GLU A 394 -23.69 3.41 -17.97
CA GLU A 394 -23.99 3.50 -16.53
C GLU A 394 -23.78 2.17 -15.79
N LYS A 395 -24.12 1.03 -16.41
CA LYS A 395 -23.90 -0.29 -15.81
C LYS A 395 -22.40 -0.59 -15.55
N ALA A 396 -21.53 -0.17 -16.48
CA ALA A 396 -20.08 -0.32 -16.30
C ALA A 396 -19.58 0.57 -15.16
N LYS A 397 -20.06 1.81 -15.06
CA LYS A 397 -19.73 2.72 -13.95
C LYS A 397 -20.21 2.17 -12.60
N GLU A 398 -21.43 1.63 -12.53
CA GLU A 398 -21.96 1.00 -11.31
C GLU A 398 -21.09 -0.17 -10.86
N LYS A 399 -20.76 -1.09 -11.80
CA LYS A 399 -19.89 -2.24 -11.53
C LYS A 399 -18.48 -1.81 -11.09
N PHE A 400 -17.91 -0.80 -11.74
CA PHE A 400 -16.63 -0.22 -11.37
C PHE A 400 -16.67 0.34 -9.95
N ASN A 401 -17.65 1.19 -9.66
CA ASN A 401 -17.81 1.83 -8.35
C ASN A 401 -18.01 0.79 -7.24
N ALA A 402 -18.83 -0.22 -7.48
CA ALA A 402 -19.02 -1.32 -6.53
C ALA A 402 -17.70 -2.04 -6.23
N LYS A 403 -16.90 -2.33 -7.26
CA LYS A 403 -15.61 -3.02 -7.11
C LYS A 403 -14.58 -2.19 -6.35
N VAL A 404 -14.48 -0.88 -6.64
CA VAL A 404 -13.57 0.01 -5.92
C VAL A 404 -14.03 0.22 -4.48
N ASN A 405 -15.33 0.35 -4.23
CA ASN A 405 -15.89 0.39 -2.87
C ASN A 405 -15.52 -0.86 -2.06
N GLU A 406 -15.66 -2.06 -2.66
CA GLU A 406 -15.24 -3.31 -2.02
C GLU A 406 -13.75 -3.30 -1.60
N HIS A 407 -12.88 -2.73 -2.44
CA HIS A 407 -11.45 -2.63 -2.09
C HIS A 407 -11.22 -1.70 -0.90
N PHE A 408 -11.89 -0.54 -0.86
CA PHE A 408 -11.80 0.38 0.27
C PHE A 408 -12.32 -0.24 1.57
N GLU A 409 -13.47 -0.90 1.52
CA GLU A 409 -14.09 -1.53 2.68
C GLU A 409 -13.30 -2.74 3.17
N GLY A 410 -12.79 -3.56 2.26
CA GLY A 410 -11.89 -4.67 2.61
C GLY A 410 -10.60 -4.20 3.24
N THR A 411 -10.01 -3.11 2.74
CA THR A 411 -8.81 -2.51 3.34
C THR A 411 -9.13 -1.87 4.69
N ARG A 412 -10.26 -1.17 4.84
CA ARG A 412 -10.72 -0.67 6.14
C ARG A 412 -10.79 -1.82 7.16
N ASP A 413 -11.45 -2.90 6.82
CA ASP A 413 -11.62 -4.06 7.71
C ASP A 413 -10.28 -4.70 8.08
N TYR A 414 -9.36 -4.76 7.11
CA TYR A 414 -8.01 -5.26 7.32
C TYR A 414 -7.22 -4.39 8.31
N ILE A 415 -7.24 -3.07 8.13
CA ILE A 415 -6.60 -2.12 9.05
C ILE A 415 -7.26 -2.16 10.43
N VAL A 416 -8.60 -2.17 10.49
CA VAL A 416 -9.36 -2.30 11.75
C VAL A 416 -8.95 -3.56 12.51
N THR A 417 -8.58 -4.64 11.81
CA THR A 417 -8.14 -5.89 12.47
C THR A 417 -6.90 -5.68 13.32
N HIS A 418 -5.92 -4.90 12.89
CA HIS A 418 -4.74 -4.58 13.69
C HIS A 418 -5.12 -3.90 15.01
N TYR A 419 -6.05 -2.94 14.94
CA TYR A 419 -6.53 -2.23 16.13
C TYR A 419 -7.42 -3.08 17.02
N LYS A 420 -8.27 -3.90 16.43
CA LYS A 420 -9.19 -4.76 17.18
C LYS A 420 -8.48 -5.91 17.89
N THR A 421 -7.37 -6.41 17.33
CA THR A 421 -6.58 -7.50 17.90
C THR A 421 -5.49 -7.03 18.87
N ASN A 422 -5.31 -5.71 19.05
CA ASN A 422 -4.37 -5.21 20.04
C ASN A 422 -4.76 -5.72 21.45
N THR A 423 -3.76 -5.94 22.30
CA THR A 423 -3.97 -6.38 23.69
C THR A 423 -3.58 -5.34 24.72
N ARG A 424 -3.23 -4.12 24.26
CA ARG A 424 -2.85 -3.00 25.11
C ARG A 424 -4.05 -2.44 25.89
N LYS A 425 -3.80 -2.09 27.14
CA LYS A 425 -4.81 -1.47 28.04
C LYS A 425 -4.26 -0.24 28.74
N ASP A 426 -3.09 0.20 28.36
CA ASP A 426 -2.32 1.27 29.00
C ASP A 426 -2.92 2.67 28.75
N THR A 427 -3.61 2.87 27.62
CA THR A 427 -4.28 4.12 27.31
C THR A 427 -5.74 3.95 26.93
N GLU A 428 -6.52 5.01 27.02
CA GLU A 428 -7.92 5.02 26.57
C GLU A 428 -8.03 4.75 25.06
N TYR A 429 -7.12 5.28 24.26
CA TYR A 429 -7.06 5.05 22.82
C TYR A 429 -7.01 3.57 22.47
N TRP A 430 -6.11 2.79 23.08
CA TRP A 430 -5.98 1.35 22.80
C TRP A 430 -7.18 0.54 23.30
N ARG A 431 -7.73 0.90 24.47
CA ARG A 431 -8.97 0.28 24.97
C ARG A 431 -10.14 0.54 24.06
N ALA A 432 -10.35 1.81 23.66
CA ALA A 432 -11.42 2.20 22.74
C ALA A 432 -11.36 1.44 21.41
N ASN A 433 -10.15 1.29 20.83
CA ASN A 433 -9.97 0.50 19.60
C ASN A 433 -10.30 -0.99 19.80
N ALA A 434 -9.83 -1.62 20.88
CA ALA A 434 -10.10 -3.02 21.18
C ALA A 434 -11.60 -3.27 21.45
N GLU A 435 -12.28 -2.35 22.09
CA GLU A 435 -13.67 -2.44 22.50
C GLU A 435 -14.66 -1.96 21.43
N ASN A 436 -14.16 -1.31 20.36
CA ASN A 436 -15.01 -0.77 19.30
C ASN A 436 -15.91 -1.85 18.69
N THR A 437 -17.23 -1.65 18.79
CA THR A 437 -18.25 -2.56 18.24
C THR A 437 -18.71 -2.18 16.84
N LYS A 438 -18.32 -1.01 16.34
CA LYS A 438 -18.64 -0.55 15.00
C LYS A 438 -17.67 -1.19 13.98
N ILE A 439 -17.84 -2.47 13.73
CA ILE A 439 -17.09 -3.26 12.74
C ILE A 439 -18.07 -3.87 11.74
N SER A 440 -17.60 -4.20 10.54
CA SER A 440 -18.44 -4.80 9.51
C SER A 440 -18.90 -6.20 9.91
N GLU A 441 -20.05 -6.64 9.40
CA GLU A 441 -20.55 -8.02 9.58
C GLU A 441 -19.53 -9.04 9.04
N ALA A 442 -18.90 -8.74 7.90
CA ALA A 442 -17.87 -9.60 7.30
C ALA A 442 -16.66 -9.78 8.22
N LEU A 443 -16.22 -8.71 8.88
CA LEU A 443 -15.12 -8.77 9.83
C LEU A 443 -15.55 -9.53 11.11
N LEU A 444 -16.76 -9.30 11.60
CA LEU A 444 -17.31 -10.02 12.75
C LEU A 444 -17.39 -11.54 12.47
N GLU A 445 -17.85 -11.94 11.29
CA GLU A 445 -17.90 -13.35 10.88
C GLU A 445 -16.49 -13.96 10.83
N LEU A 446 -15.50 -13.22 10.30
CA LEU A 446 -14.10 -13.66 10.24
C LEU A 446 -13.53 -13.91 11.66
N TYR A 447 -13.80 -12.98 12.60
CA TYR A 447 -13.44 -13.14 14.01
C TYR A 447 -14.10 -14.37 14.64
N ALA A 448 -15.40 -14.57 14.41
CA ALA A 448 -16.13 -15.69 14.94
C ALA A 448 -15.57 -17.03 14.44
N LEU A 449 -15.19 -17.13 13.18
CA LEU A 449 -14.50 -18.30 12.63
C LEU A 449 -13.17 -18.55 13.35
N TRP A 450 -12.31 -17.52 13.46
CA TRP A 450 -11.02 -17.65 14.14
C TRP A 450 -11.20 -18.07 15.61
N MET A 451 -12.00 -17.34 16.37
CA MET A 451 -12.21 -17.58 17.81
C MET A 451 -12.88 -18.91 18.12
N SER A 452 -13.64 -19.49 17.18
CA SER A 452 -14.23 -20.83 17.32
C SER A 452 -13.29 -21.98 16.91
N GLY A 453 -12.02 -21.67 16.58
CA GLY A 453 -11.05 -22.66 16.11
C GLY A 453 -11.32 -23.21 14.71
N LYS A 454 -12.18 -22.55 13.92
CA LYS A 454 -12.46 -22.92 12.53
C LYS A 454 -11.48 -22.26 11.59
N SER A 455 -11.16 -22.94 10.49
CA SER A 455 -10.31 -22.36 9.45
C SER A 455 -11.00 -21.20 8.74
N ILE A 456 -10.30 -20.06 8.64
CA ILE A 456 -10.75 -18.91 7.86
C ILE A 456 -10.41 -19.06 6.37
N ALA A 457 -9.54 -20.01 6.01
CA ALA A 457 -9.01 -20.15 4.65
C ALA A 457 -10.10 -20.33 3.57
N PRO A 458 -11.18 -21.13 3.75
CA PRO A 458 -12.21 -21.25 2.72
C PRO A 458 -12.96 -19.94 2.46
N ALA A 459 -13.28 -19.18 3.50
CA ALA A 459 -14.02 -17.93 3.38
C ALA A 459 -13.17 -16.81 2.74
N VAL A 460 -11.90 -16.71 3.14
CA VAL A 460 -10.95 -15.75 2.58
C VAL A 460 -10.54 -16.16 1.15
N GLY A 461 -10.28 -17.42 0.89
CA GLY A 461 -9.87 -17.92 -0.43
C GLY A 461 -10.92 -17.68 -1.52
N THR A 462 -12.20 -17.73 -1.17
CA THR A 462 -13.31 -17.40 -2.08
C THR A 462 -13.64 -15.90 -2.14
N GLN A 463 -12.91 -15.07 -1.41
CA GLN A 463 -13.17 -13.62 -1.27
C GLN A 463 -14.57 -13.31 -0.72
N LYS A 464 -15.22 -14.27 -0.07
CA LYS A 464 -16.48 -14.04 0.66
C LYS A 464 -16.22 -13.13 1.86
N LEU A 465 -15.15 -13.41 2.60
CA LEU A 465 -14.64 -12.59 3.70
C LEU A 465 -13.22 -12.13 3.38
N GLY A 466 -12.72 -11.13 4.09
CA GLY A 466 -11.33 -10.70 3.99
C GLY A 466 -10.93 -10.18 2.60
N LYS A 467 -11.83 -9.51 1.91
CA LYS A 467 -11.64 -9.04 0.52
C LYS A 467 -10.36 -8.23 0.34
N GLY A 468 -9.67 -8.49 -0.76
CA GLY A 468 -8.48 -7.74 -1.16
C GLY A 468 -7.15 -8.23 -0.57
N TYR A 469 -7.17 -9.12 0.41
CA TYR A 469 -5.98 -9.65 1.07
C TYR A 469 -5.91 -11.18 0.99
N PRO A 470 -4.71 -11.77 0.81
CA PRO A 470 -4.54 -13.23 0.75
C PRO A 470 -4.69 -13.88 2.13
N ILE A 471 -4.92 -15.19 2.13
CA ILE A 471 -5.15 -15.99 3.33
C ILE A 471 -4.02 -15.79 4.35
N PHE A 472 -2.77 -15.88 3.92
CA PHE A 472 -1.62 -15.78 4.83
C PHE A 472 -1.53 -14.44 5.56
N SER A 473 -1.98 -13.33 4.93
CA SER A 473 -1.99 -12.01 5.55
C SER A 473 -2.92 -11.97 6.76
N TRP A 474 -4.12 -12.54 6.65
CA TRP A 474 -5.06 -12.65 7.77
C TRP A 474 -4.52 -13.53 8.89
N TYR A 475 -3.93 -14.70 8.53
CA TYR A 475 -3.26 -15.55 9.51
C TYR A 475 -2.09 -14.83 10.18
N SER A 476 -1.33 -14.03 9.44
CA SER A 476 -0.19 -13.26 9.99
C SER A 476 -0.62 -12.25 11.05
N ILE A 477 -1.75 -11.55 10.86
CA ILE A 477 -2.26 -10.62 11.90
C ILE A 477 -2.71 -11.39 13.13
N PHE A 478 -3.60 -12.36 12.98
CA PHE A 478 -4.14 -13.09 14.14
C PHE A 478 -3.05 -13.84 14.91
N ALA A 479 -2.19 -14.55 14.20
CA ALA A 479 -1.10 -15.30 14.79
C ALA A 479 0.00 -14.39 15.35
N GLY A 480 0.36 -13.33 14.61
CA GLY A 480 1.38 -12.38 15.03
C GLY A 480 0.99 -11.57 16.26
N MET A 481 -0.28 -11.21 16.40
CA MET A 481 -0.83 -10.57 17.61
C MET A 481 -1.03 -11.55 18.77
N GLY A 482 -0.79 -12.84 18.55
CA GLY A 482 -0.95 -13.88 19.58
C GLY A 482 -2.41 -14.14 19.95
N ILE A 483 -3.35 -14.03 19.00
CA ILE A 483 -4.77 -14.29 19.25
C ILE A 483 -5.01 -15.80 19.30
N PHE A 484 -4.59 -16.38 20.42
CA PHE A 484 -4.65 -17.80 20.74
C PHE A 484 -5.22 -18.03 22.14
N PRO A 485 -5.59 -19.26 22.50
CA PRO A 485 -5.88 -19.61 23.88
C PRO A 485 -4.70 -19.26 24.80
N GLU A 486 -5.03 -19.01 26.08
CA GLU A 486 -4.01 -18.73 27.10
C GLU A 486 -2.99 -19.90 27.21
N PRO A 487 -1.69 -19.61 27.45
CA PRO A 487 -0.66 -20.65 27.51
C PRO A 487 -0.99 -21.84 28.44
N SER A 488 -1.67 -21.58 29.56
CA SER A 488 -2.11 -22.61 30.51
C SER A 488 -3.15 -23.59 29.95
N ARG A 489 -3.76 -23.27 28.81
CA ARG A 489 -4.74 -24.11 28.11
C ARG A 489 -4.14 -24.87 26.94
N LEU A 490 -2.86 -24.64 26.64
CA LEU A 490 -2.17 -25.31 25.56
C LEU A 490 -1.60 -26.64 26.07
N ARG A 491 -1.69 -27.67 25.23
CA ARG A 491 -1.08 -28.99 25.47
C ARG A 491 0.05 -29.25 24.49
N ALA A 492 1.06 -29.99 24.89
CA ALA A 492 2.13 -30.42 24.01
C ALA A 492 1.57 -31.26 22.83
N PRO A 493 2.14 -31.14 21.63
CA PRO A 493 1.78 -32.03 20.54
C PRO A 493 2.21 -33.47 20.80
N ASP A 494 1.43 -34.43 20.34
CA ASP A 494 1.62 -35.86 20.57
C ASP A 494 2.74 -36.50 19.72
N GLY A 495 3.87 -35.80 19.57
CA GLY A 495 5.02 -36.27 18.81
C GLY A 495 4.86 -36.21 17.28
N ASP A 496 3.84 -35.51 16.77
CA ASP A 496 3.62 -35.36 15.32
C ASP A 496 4.75 -34.55 14.67
N GLU A 497 5.47 -35.17 13.75
CA GLU A 497 6.60 -34.58 13.01
C GLU A 497 6.22 -33.30 12.24
N ARG A 498 4.94 -33.13 11.87
CA ARG A 498 4.42 -31.94 11.18
C ARG A 498 4.62 -30.64 11.97
N PHE A 499 4.79 -30.72 13.27
CA PHE A 499 5.01 -29.55 14.13
C PHE A 499 6.49 -29.20 14.32
N LYS A 500 7.41 -30.03 13.82
CA LYS A 500 8.85 -29.78 13.92
C LYS A 500 9.28 -28.66 13.00
N MET A 501 10.00 -27.69 13.57
CA MET A 501 10.44 -26.48 12.86
C MET A 501 11.83 -26.62 12.22
N ALA A 502 12.58 -27.68 12.54
CA ALA A 502 13.98 -27.82 12.14
C ALA A 502 14.21 -27.76 10.61
N GLU A 503 13.32 -28.37 9.82
CA GLU A 503 13.41 -28.36 8.35
C GLU A 503 13.14 -26.96 7.79
N ILE A 504 12.14 -26.24 8.34
CA ILE A 504 11.82 -24.86 7.95
C ILE A 504 12.97 -23.93 8.27
N ASP A 505 13.49 -24.01 9.50
CA ASP A 505 14.64 -23.20 9.93
C ASP A 505 15.87 -23.48 9.05
N ASN A 506 16.15 -24.75 8.73
CA ASN A 506 17.25 -25.12 7.87
C ASN A 506 17.05 -24.56 6.44
N LEU A 507 15.86 -24.72 5.85
CA LEU A 507 15.52 -24.20 4.52
C LEU A 507 15.72 -22.69 4.46
N LEU A 508 15.10 -21.94 5.36
CA LEU A 508 15.11 -20.49 5.34
C LEU A 508 16.49 -19.92 5.68
N THR A 509 17.20 -20.50 6.68
CA THR A 509 18.55 -20.05 7.04
C THR A 509 19.54 -20.30 5.91
N ARG A 510 19.51 -21.47 5.28
CA ARG A 510 20.41 -21.77 4.14
C ARG A 510 20.08 -20.93 2.90
N SER A 511 18.83 -20.58 2.70
CA SER A 511 18.42 -19.70 1.60
C SER A 511 19.07 -18.33 1.70
N LEU A 512 19.36 -17.82 2.91
CA LEU A 512 20.02 -16.51 3.12
C LEU A 512 21.39 -16.40 2.43
N MET A 513 22.11 -17.51 2.20
CA MET A 513 23.39 -17.50 1.49
C MET A 513 23.30 -16.96 0.06
N ASN A 514 22.08 -16.84 -0.49
CA ASN A 514 21.85 -16.31 -1.83
C ASN A 514 21.60 -14.79 -1.83
N PHE A 515 21.59 -14.13 -0.68
CA PHE A 515 21.27 -12.71 -0.54
C PHE A 515 22.44 -11.95 0.07
N ARG A 516 22.50 -10.66 -0.22
CA ARG A 516 23.53 -9.74 0.28
C ARG A 516 22.93 -8.66 1.18
N ASP A 517 23.79 -7.98 1.93
CA ASP A 517 23.41 -6.79 2.71
C ASP A 517 22.72 -5.77 1.81
N GLN A 518 21.69 -5.10 2.34
CA GLN A 518 20.88 -4.18 1.55
C GLN A 518 21.70 -2.98 1.05
N ARG A 519 22.59 -2.42 1.88
CA ARG A 519 23.46 -1.30 1.48
C ARG A 519 24.37 -1.71 0.32
N GLU A 520 25.01 -2.86 0.39
CA GLU A 520 25.89 -3.36 -0.67
C GLU A 520 25.15 -3.51 -2.01
N VAL A 521 23.91 -4.02 -1.96
CA VAL A 521 23.08 -4.15 -3.18
C VAL A 521 22.71 -2.79 -3.73
N LEU A 522 22.26 -1.85 -2.90
CA LEU A 522 21.90 -0.49 -3.32
C LEU A 522 23.09 0.28 -3.90
N GLU A 523 24.26 0.18 -3.30
CA GLU A 523 25.51 0.81 -3.78
C GLU A 523 26.01 0.16 -5.08
N SER A 524 25.63 -1.09 -5.37
CA SER A 524 25.94 -1.77 -6.64
C SER A 524 25.02 -1.37 -7.80
N ILE A 525 23.94 -0.63 -7.55
CA ILE A 525 23.11 -0.04 -8.59
C ILE A 525 23.88 1.12 -9.23
N PRO A 526 24.29 1.03 -10.51
CA PRO A 526 25.09 2.09 -11.13
C PRO A 526 24.27 3.40 -11.14
N PRO A 527 24.89 4.53 -10.77
CA PRO A 527 24.25 5.80 -10.97
C PRO A 527 24.02 6.01 -12.47
N LYS A 528 22.86 6.54 -12.85
CA LYS A 528 22.59 6.91 -14.22
C LYS A 528 23.66 7.92 -14.66
N VAL A 529 24.48 7.56 -15.64
CA VAL A 529 25.38 8.52 -16.28
C VAL A 529 24.48 9.58 -16.90
N LYS A 530 24.53 10.81 -16.38
CA LYS A 530 23.93 11.94 -17.08
C LYS A 530 24.62 11.97 -18.44
N GLU A 531 23.89 11.73 -19.51
CA GLU A 531 24.34 12.11 -20.84
C GLU A 531 24.50 13.64 -20.79
N GLU A 532 25.71 14.08 -20.50
CA GLU A 532 26.12 15.44 -20.83
C GLU A 532 25.92 15.53 -22.34
N SER A 533 25.04 16.42 -22.75
CA SER A 533 24.86 16.77 -24.16
C SER A 533 26.24 17.12 -24.71
N LEU A 534 26.86 16.17 -25.41
CA LEU A 534 28.02 16.39 -26.24
C LEU A 534 27.57 17.40 -27.33
N GLN A 535 27.72 18.69 -27.03
CA GLN A 535 27.74 19.69 -28.09
C GLN A 535 28.99 19.42 -28.94
N ILE A 536 28.81 18.61 -29.97
CA ILE A 536 29.83 18.46 -31.02
C ILE A 536 29.83 19.75 -31.78
N TYR A 537 30.79 20.61 -31.49
CA TYR A 537 31.13 21.73 -32.35
C TYR A 537 31.83 21.17 -33.61
N PHE A 538 31.10 21.13 -34.72
CA PHE A 538 31.75 20.97 -36.02
C PHE A 538 32.43 22.30 -36.37
N TRP A 539 33.74 22.22 -36.59
CA TRP A 539 34.56 23.30 -37.19
C TRP A 539 34.30 23.39 -38.69
#